data_5fbb92fbea1dff89625432c0d6730f1f
#
_entry.id   5fbb92fbea1dff89625432c0d6730f1f
#
_cell.length_a   1.000
_cell.length_b   1.000
_cell.length_c   1.000
_cell.angle_alpha   90.00
_cell.angle_beta   90.00
_cell.angle_gamma   90.00
#
_symmetry.space_group_name_H-M   'P 1'
#
loop_
_entity.id
_entity.type
_entity.pdbx_description
1 polymer ?
#
loop_
_entity_poly.entity_id
_entity_poly.type
_entity_poly.pdbx_seq_one_letter_code
_entity_poly.pdbx_strand_id
1 'polypeptide(L)'
;FCKIAAGEIPAQKVYEDELVLAFRDIQPQAPVHILVIPKRHVESAACITPDNSALVARCFEVIAELGKALPDGFRVVSNCGPHAGQTVPHLHFHLLGGGPLALEMA
;
A
#
# COMPACT_ATOMS: atom_id res chain seq x y z
N PHE A 1 -11.36 0.95 -1.36
CA PHE A 1 -10.30 1.95 -1.06
C PHE A 1 -10.60 3.34 -1.62
N CYS A 2 -11.37 3.45 -2.70
CA CYS A 2 -11.78 4.77 -3.20
C CYS A 2 -12.56 5.56 -2.14
N LYS A 3 -13.42 4.90 -1.38
CA LYS A 3 -14.17 5.54 -0.30
C LYS A 3 -13.27 5.99 0.85
N ILE A 4 -12.23 5.22 1.15
CA ILE A 4 -11.24 5.60 2.16
C ILE A 4 -10.43 6.80 1.66
N ALA A 5 -10.02 6.79 0.40
CA ALA A 5 -9.28 7.90 -0.22
C ALA A 5 -10.10 9.19 -0.26
N ALA A 6 -11.42 9.07 -0.44
CA ALA A 6 -12.33 10.21 -0.45
C ALA A 6 -12.76 10.65 0.96
N GLY A 7 -12.36 9.93 2.01
CA GLY A 7 -12.73 10.25 3.39
C GLY A 7 -14.12 9.76 3.79
N GLU A 8 -14.79 8.95 2.96
CA GLU A 8 -16.14 8.46 3.23
C GLU A 8 -16.16 7.30 4.24
N ILE A 9 -15.07 6.53 4.30
CA ILE A 9 -14.91 5.45 5.27
C ILE A 9 -13.72 5.79 6.19
N PRO A 10 -13.89 5.73 7.51
CA PRO A 10 -12.79 6.00 8.43
C PRO A 10 -11.64 5.01 8.25
N ALA A 11 -10.42 5.51 8.35
CA ALA A 11 -9.20 4.70 8.33
C ALA A 11 -8.19 5.33 9.27
N GLN A 12 -7.31 4.51 9.84
CA GLN A 12 -6.24 4.97 10.71
C GLN A 12 -5.06 5.43 9.84
N LYS A 13 -5.14 6.68 9.38
CA LYS A 13 -4.16 7.27 8.48
C LYS A 13 -2.81 7.46 9.17
N VAL A 14 -1.73 7.16 8.46
CA VAL A 14 -0.36 7.42 8.91
C VAL A 14 0.34 8.46 8.01
N TYR A 15 -0.17 8.67 6.79
CA TYR A 15 0.34 9.68 5.86
C TYR A 15 -0.74 9.99 4.82
N GLU A 16 -0.79 11.23 4.39
CA GLU A 16 -1.68 11.65 3.30
C GLU A 16 -1.12 12.86 2.59
N ASP A 17 -1.17 12.85 1.25
CA ASP A 17 -0.96 14.04 0.43
C ASP A 17 -1.99 14.05 -0.70
N GLU A 18 -1.82 14.92 -1.70
CA GLU A 18 -2.79 15.06 -2.79
C GLU A 18 -2.91 13.79 -3.64
N LEU A 19 -1.86 12.99 -3.72
CA LEU A 19 -1.77 11.84 -4.62
C LEU A 19 -1.88 10.50 -3.91
N VAL A 20 -1.45 10.42 -2.65
CA VAL A 20 -1.23 9.16 -1.93
C VAL A 20 -1.84 9.21 -0.55
N LEU A 21 -2.40 8.08 -0.13
CA LEU A 21 -2.87 7.84 1.22
C LEU A 21 -2.20 6.59 1.76
N ALA A 22 -1.74 6.64 3.00
CA ALA A 22 -1.24 5.47 3.72
C ALA A 22 -2.01 5.31 5.03
N PHE A 23 -2.46 4.08 5.32
CA PHE A 23 -3.26 3.79 6.51
C PHE A 23 -2.96 2.38 7.01
N ARG A 24 -3.22 2.15 8.29
CA ARG A 24 -2.98 0.84 8.89
C ARG A 24 -4.00 -0.17 8.44
N ASP A 25 -3.55 -1.41 8.18
CA ASP A 25 -4.44 -2.52 7.89
C ASP A 25 -5.19 -2.91 9.17
N ILE A 26 -6.49 -3.17 9.04
CA ILE A 26 -7.34 -3.57 10.17
C ILE A 26 -7.11 -5.02 10.59
N GLN A 27 -6.46 -5.83 9.73
CA GLN A 27 -6.09 -7.20 10.02
C GLN A 27 -4.59 -7.37 9.78
N PRO A 28 -3.74 -6.79 10.65
CA PRO A 28 -2.31 -6.75 10.40
C PRO A 28 -1.69 -8.15 10.44
N GLN A 29 -0.78 -8.41 9.49
CA GLN A 29 -0.04 -9.66 9.40
C GLN A 29 1.41 -9.50 9.84
N ALA A 30 1.77 -8.33 10.35
CA ALA A 30 3.07 -8.01 10.89
C ALA A 30 2.89 -6.92 11.95
N PRO A 31 3.88 -6.72 12.85
CA PRO A 31 3.80 -5.64 13.83
C PRO A 31 3.57 -4.26 13.21
N VAL A 32 4.14 -4.02 12.02
CA VAL A 32 3.81 -2.88 11.19
C VAL A 32 3.22 -3.41 9.88
N HIS A 33 1.99 -3.03 9.61
CA HIS A 33 1.30 -3.40 8.37
C HIS A 33 0.50 -2.20 7.89
N ILE A 34 1.05 -1.51 6.90
CA ILE A 34 0.49 -0.28 6.35
C ILE A 34 0.12 -0.52 4.89
N LEU A 35 -1.02 0.01 4.47
CA LEU A 35 -1.44 0.00 3.08
C LEU A 35 -1.15 1.38 2.48
N VAL A 36 -0.45 1.41 1.36
CA VAL A 36 -0.13 2.63 0.62
C VAL A 36 -0.85 2.58 -0.71
N ILE A 37 -1.70 3.56 -0.98
CA ILE A 37 -2.54 3.60 -2.17
C ILE A 37 -2.43 4.94 -2.89
N PRO A 38 -2.55 4.95 -4.24
CA PRO A 38 -2.83 6.19 -4.94
C PRO A 38 -4.30 6.57 -4.68
N LYS A 39 -4.58 7.85 -4.53
CA LYS A 39 -5.97 8.33 -4.35
C LYS A 39 -6.79 8.16 -5.62
N ARG A 40 -6.17 8.38 -6.78
CA ARG A 40 -6.79 8.09 -8.07
C ARG A 40 -6.96 6.57 -8.21
N HIS A 41 -8.11 6.14 -8.70
CA HIS A 41 -8.36 4.71 -8.89
C HIS A 41 -7.47 4.11 -9.98
N VAL A 42 -6.70 3.10 -9.61
CA VAL A 42 -5.98 2.19 -10.49
C VAL A 42 -6.32 0.79 -9.98
N GLU A 43 -6.81 -0.09 -10.82
CA GLU A 43 -7.36 -1.36 -10.37
C GLU A 43 -6.30 -2.30 -9.78
N SER A 44 -5.15 -2.40 -10.45
CA SER A 44 -4.06 -3.28 -10.02
C SER A 44 -2.76 -2.90 -10.70
N ALA A 45 -1.69 -3.61 -10.34
CA ALA A 45 -0.38 -3.42 -10.98
C ALA A 45 -0.41 -3.66 -12.48
N ALA A 46 -1.32 -4.52 -12.96
CA ALA A 46 -1.47 -4.79 -14.39
C ALA A 46 -2.05 -3.61 -15.17
N CYS A 47 -2.62 -2.62 -14.48
CA CYS A 47 -3.24 -1.44 -15.08
C CYS A 47 -2.33 -0.21 -15.06
N ILE A 48 -1.06 -0.36 -14.67
CA ILE A 48 -0.10 0.74 -14.67
C ILE A 48 0.32 1.04 -16.11
N THR A 49 0.26 2.33 -16.47
CA THR A 49 0.60 2.84 -17.80
C THR A 49 1.47 4.09 -17.66
N PRO A 50 2.06 4.60 -18.77
CA PRO A 50 2.78 5.88 -18.70
C PRO A 50 1.92 7.04 -18.17
N ASP A 51 0.60 6.96 -18.31
CA ASP A 51 -0.31 8.01 -17.84
C ASP A 51 -0.46 8.04 -16.33
N ASN A 52 -0.25 6.90 -15.65
CA ASN A 52 -0.43 6.81 -14.19
C ASN A 52 0.81 6.36 -13.44
N SER A 53 1.90 6.07 -14.11
CA SER A 53 3.13 5.58 -13.47
C SER A 53 3.73 6.56 -12.46
N ALA A 54 3.50 7.86 -12.63
CA ALA A 54 3.95 8.87 -11.67
C ALA A 54 3.29 8.69 -10.30
N LEU A 55 2.05 8.18 -10.26
CA LEU A 55 1.37 7.87 -9.00
C LEU A 55 2.06 6.72 -8.27
N VAL A 56 2.53 5.73 -9.00
CA VAL A 56 3.27 4.60 -8.44
C VAL A 56 4.62 5.06 -7.89
N ALA A 57 5.32 5.92 -8.65
CA ALA A 57 6.57 6.52 -8.17
C ALA A 57 6.35 7.26 -6.86
N ARG A 58 5.25 8.02 -6.75
CA ARG A 58 4.93 8.75 -5.52
C ARG A 58 4.62 7.79 -4.37
N CYS A 59 3.90 6.68 -4.63
CA CYS A 59 3.66 5.66 -3.62
C CYS A 59 4.99 5.12 -3.05
N PHE A 60 5.96 4.83 -3.91
CA PHE A 60 7.26 4.33 -3.47
C PHE A 60 8.09 5.38 -2.73
N GLU A 61 7.97 6.65 -3.09
CA GLU A 61 8.59 7.72 -2.31
C GLU A 61 8.04 7.76 -0.88
N VAL A 62 6.73 7.61 -0.74
CA VAL A 62 6.07 7.55 0.56
C VAL A 62 6.51 6.30 1.34
N ILE A 63 6.57 5.14 0.66
CA ILE A 63 7.06 3.91 1.25
C ILE A 63 8.48 4.08 1.79
N ALA A 64 9.36 4.72 1.02
CA ALA A 64 10.73 4.97 1.45
C ALA A 64 10.78 5.84 2.71
N GLU A 65 9.92 6.86 2.79
CA GLU A 65 9.81 7.72 3.96
C GLU A 65 9.32 6.96 5.19
N LEU A 66 8.24 6.19 5.03
CA LEU A 66 7.69 5.37 6.13
C LEU A 66 8.67 4.30 6.57
N GLY A 67 9.44 3.75 5.63
CA GLY A 67 10.43 2.72 5.89
C GLY A 67 11.60 3.18 6.76
N LYS A 68 11.81 4.48 6.91
CA LYS A 68 12.85 5.02 7.80
C LYS A 68 12.61 4.61 9.26
N ALA A 69 11.38 4.33 9.64
CA ALA A 69 11.03 3.84 10.97
C ALA A 69 11.28 2.32 11.13
N LEU A 70 11.72 1.65 10.06
CA LEU A 70 11.95 0.21 10.01
C LEU A 70 13.40 -0.08 9.62
N PRO A 71 14.39 0.26 10.49
CA PRO A 71 15.81 0.23 10.11
C PRO A 71 16.34 -1.17 9.78
N ASP A 72 15.69 -2.21 10.28
CA ASP A 72 16.12 -3.59 10.04
C ASP A 72 15.50 -4.20 8.78
N GLY A 73 14.73 -3.41 8.04
CA GLY A 73 14.15 -3.81 6.77
C GLY A 73 12.65 -3.92 6.79
N PHE A 74 12.09 -3.98 5.58
CA PHE A 74 10.65 -4.13 5.39
C PHE A 74 10.39 -4.83 4.06
N ARG A 75 9.17 -5.31 3.88
CA ARG A 75 8.74 -5.97 2.66
C ARG A 75 7.61 -5.17 2.03
N VAL A 76 7.64 -5.07 0.70
CA VAL A 76 6.55 -4.46 -0.08
C VAL A 76 5.91 -5.54 -0.93
N VAL A 77 4.59 -5.66 -0.83
CA VAL A 77 3.82 -6.66 -1.60
C VAL A 77 2.66 -5.95 -2.29
N SER A 78 2.45 -6.24 -3.56
CA SER A 78 1.26 -5.81 -4.29
C SER A 78 0.70 -7.02 -5.04
N ASN A 79 -0.53 -7.41 -4.72
CA ASN A 79 -1.18 -8.56 -5.34
C ASN A 79 -2.00 -8.09 -6.53
N CYS A 80 -1.85 -8.78 -7.66
CA CYS A 80 -2.56 -8.47 -8.88
C CYS A 80 -3.37 -9.69 -9.31
N GLY A 81 -4.69 -9.55 -9.32
CA GLY A 81 -5.61 -10.56 -9.79
C GLY A 81 -5.94 -11.65 -8.77
N PRO A 82 -6.93 -12.50 -9.10
CA PRO A 82 -7.46 -13.48 -8.14
C PRO A 82 -6.46 -14.58 -7.77
N HIS A 83 -5.58 -15.00 -8.69
CA HIS A 83 -4.58 -16.02 -8.37
C HIS A 83 -3.53 -15.54 -7.36
N ALA A 84 -3.31 -14.23 -7.29
CA ALA A 84 -2.41 -13.62 -6.30
C ALA A 84 -3.12 -13.23 -5.01
N GLY A 85 -4.44 -13.46 -4.92
CA GLY A 85 -5.23 -13.14 -3.74
C GLY A 85 -5.66 -11.68 -3.64
N GLN A 86 -5.70 -10.96 -4.76
CA GLN A 86 -6.24 -9.61 -4.76
C GLN A 86 -7.75 -9.64 -4.52
N THR A 87 -8.21 -9.14 -3.38
CA THR A 87 -9.62 -9.08 -3.03
C THR A 87 -10.22 -7.69 -3.17
N VAL A 88 -9.39 -6.66 -3.20
CA VAL A 88 -9.80 -5.27 -3.34
C VAL A 88 -9.32 -4.73 -4.68
N PRO A 89 -10.24 -4.32 -5.60
CA PRO A 89 -9.88 -3.87 -6.95
C PRO A 89 -9.41 -2.41 -6.97
N HIS A 90 -8.40 -2.11 -6.17
CA HIS A 90 -7.72 -0.82 -6.11
C HIS A 90 -6.26 -1.10 -5.80
N LEU A 91 -5.37 -0.58 -6.63
CA LEU A 91 -3.92 -0.77 -6.45
C LEU A 91 -3.52 -0.40 -5.04
N HIS A 92 -2.84 -1.31 -4.36
CA HIS A 92 -2.32 -1.06 -3.02
C HIS A 92 -1.03 -1.82 -2.80
N PHE A 93 -0.17 -1.24 -1.98
CA PHE A 93 1.10 -1.82 -1.60
C PHE A 93 1.05 -2.09 -0.10
N HIS A 94 1.25 -3.36 0.28
CA HIS A 94 1.44 -3.72 1.68
C HIS A 94 2.86 -3.39 2.08
N LEU A 95 3.01 -2.59 3.12
CA LEU A 95 4.31 -2.32 3.74
C LEU A 95 4.34 -3.10 5.06
N LEU A 96 5.18 -4.11 5.12
CA LEU A 96 5.26 -5.06 6.23
C LEU A 96 6.62 -4.98 6.91
N GLY A 97 6.62 -4.87 8.23
CA GLY A 97 7.86 -4.77 8.97
C GLY A 97 7.67 -4.81 10.48
N GLY A 98 8.67 -4.33 11.20
CA GLY A 98 8.64 -4.27 12.66
C GLY A 98 9.05 -5.57 13.34
N GLY A 99 9.42 -6.59 12.57
CA GLY A 99 9.89 -7.88 13.05
C GLY A 99 10.21 -8.80 11.90
N PRO A 100 10.82 -9.99 12.15
CA PRO A 100 11.07 -10.96 11.09
C PRO A 100 9.79 -11.39 10.39
N LEU A 101 9.86 -11.52 9.06
CA LEU A 101 8.72 -11.88 8.22
C LEU A 101 8.92 -13.27 7.64
N ALA A 102 7.82 -14.03 7.56
CA ALA A 102 7.86 -15.35 6.96
C ALA A 102 8.05 -15.24 5.43
N LEU A 103 8.78 -16.20 4.85
CA LEU A 103 9.01 -16.20 3.40
C LEU A 103 7.71 -16.38 2.62
N GLU A 104 6.75 -17.10 3.19
CA GLU A 104 5.46 -17.37 2.57
C GLU A 104 4.59 -16.12 2.37
N MET A 105 4.97 -15.00 3.00
CA MET A 105 4.29 -13.72 2.80
C MET A 105 4.65 -13.06 1.48
N ALA A 106 5.62 -13.58 0.80
CA ALA A 106 6.07 -13.00 -0.48
C ALA A 106 5.05 -13.27 -1.59
#